data_0f7c831db11289cdee021c67c2dcb0d4
#
_entry.id   0f7c831db11289cdee021c67c2dcb0d4
#
_cell.length_a   1.000
_cell.length_b   1.000
_cell.length_c   1.000
_cell.angle_alpha   90.00
_cell.angle_beta   90.00
_cell.angle_gamma   90.00
#
_symmetry.space_group_name_H-M   'P 1'
#
loop_
_entity.id
_entity.type
_entity.pdbx_description
1 polymer ?
#
loop_
_entity_poly.entity_id
_entity_poly.type
_entity_poly.pdbx_seq_one_letter_code
_entity_poly.pdbx_strand_id
1 'polypeptide(L)' 'MQFYLISDNVDTRIGMRLSGVDGVVVHDVESVIKELENASHNDEIAVVLLTNKIVEMAYDYVYEFKLNRKKPLI' A
#
# COMPACT_ATOMS: atom_id res chain seq x y z
N MET A 1 1.43 15.35 -5.15
CA MET A 1 2.07 14.02 -4.95
C MET A 1 1.82 13.54 -3.54
N GLN A 2 1.26 12.36 -3.39
CA GLN A 2 0.91 11.83 -2.08
C GLN A 2 1.49 10.43 -1.89
N PHE A 3 1.79 10.12 -0.64
CA PHE A 3 2.15 8.77 -0.20
C PHE A 3 0.92 8.11 0.40
N TYR A 4 0.80 6.80 0.23
CA TYR A 4 -0.30 6.03 0.80
C TYR A 4 0.25 4.76 1.43
N LEU A 5 -0.19 4.46 2.65
CA LEU A 5 0.30 3.31 3.43
C LEU A 5 -0.71 2.19 3.42
N ILE A 6 -0.25 0.97 3.17
CA ILE A 6 -1.02 -0.26 3.40
C ILE A 6 -0.26 -1.05 4.47
N SER A 7 -0.86 -1.20 5.64
CA SER A 7 -0.20 -1.77 6.82
C SER A 7 -1.02 -2.90 7.40
N ASP A 8 -0.36 -3.81 8.09
CA ASP A 8 -1.01 -4.81 8.93
C ASP A 8 -1.11 -4.35 10.38
N ASN A 9 -0.51 -3.21 10.73
CA ASN A 9 -0.32 -2.76 12.10
C ASN A 9 -0.96 -1.39 12.31
N VAL A 10 -1.87 -1.30 13.28
CA VAL A 10 -2.57 -0.06 13.60
C VAL A 10 -1.62 1.02 14.08
N ASP A 11 -0.63 0.66 14.89
CA ASP A 11 0.31 1.65 15.42
C ASP A 11 1.15 2.28 14.30
N THR A 12 1.55 1.48 13.31
CA THR A 12 2.29 1.98 12.16
C THR A 12 1.42 2.98 11.37
N ARG A 13 0.15 2.65 11.17
CA ARG A 13 -0.77 3.56 10.47
C ARG A 13 -0.93 4.88 11.22
N ILE A 14 -1.10 4.80 12.54
CA ILE A 14 -1.25 6.00 13.37
C ILE A 14 0.01 6.86 13.30
N GLY A 15 1.19 6.25 13.44
CA GLY A 15 2.45 6.97 13.40
C GLY A 15 2.67 7.67 12.07
N MET A 16 2.38 6.99 10.97
CA MET A 16 2.53 7.57 9.63
C MET A 16 1.52 8.69 9.39
N ARG A 17 0.31 8.55 9.93
CA ARG A 17 -0.70 9.60 9.80
C ARG A 17 -0.28 10.87 10.50
N LEU A 18 0.40 10.76 11.63
CA LEU A 18 0.94 11.93 12.33
C LEU A 18 1.99 12.66 11.48
N SER A 19 2.63 11.94 10.57
CA SER A 19 3.59 12.52 9.62
C SER A 19 2.92 12.97 8.31
N GLY A 20 1.60 12.90 8.22
CA GLY A 20 0.86 13.35 7.05
C GLY A 20 0.65 12.29 5.98
N VAL A 21 0.88 11.02 6.28
CA VAL A 21 0.67 9.92 5.33
C VAL A 21 -0.64 9.21 5.68
N ASP A 22 -1.59 9.22 4.75
CA ASP A 22 -2.81 8.45 4.88
C ASP A 22 -2.56 6.98 4.60
N GLY A 23 -3.42 6.13 5.13
CA GLY A 23 -3.28 4.71 4.90
C GLY A 23 -4.44 3.89 5.45
N VAL A 24 -4.33 2.58 5.25
CA VAL A 24 -5.32 1.62 5.73
C VAL A 24 -4.63 0.47 6.44
N VAL A 25 -5.38 -0.20 7.30
CA VAL A 25 -4.94 -1.43 7.94
C VAL A 25 -5.72 -2.59 7.33
N VAL A 26 -5.02 -3.59 6.83
CA VAL A 26 -5.62 -4.78 6.21
C VAL A 26 -4.96 -6.04 6.77
N HIS A 27 -5.68 -7.15 6.72
CA HIS A 27 -5.22 -8.40 7.30
C HIS A 27 -5.34 -9.61 6.38
N ASP A 28 -5.77 -9.41 5.13
CA ASP A 28 -5.89 -10.50 4.18
C ASP A 28 -5.45 -10.07 2.78
N VAL A 29 -5.20 -11.08 1.94
CA VAL A 29 -4.69 -10.86 0.58
C VAL A 29 -5.68 -10.09 -0.28
N GLU A 30 -6.97 -10.42 -0.19
CA GLU A 30 -7.99 -9.73 -0.99
C GLU A 30 -8.02 -8.24 -0.71
N SER A 31 -7.91 -7.87 0.56
CA SER A 31 -7.89 -6.46 0.94
C SER A 31 -6.64 -5.76 0.42
N VAL A 32 -5.49 -6.45 0.45
CA VAL A 32 -4.25 -5.89 -0.12
C VAL A 32 -4.42 -5.61 -1.60
N ILE A 33 -4.95 -6.58 -2.35
CA ILE A 33 -5.18 -6.43 -3.78
C ILE A 33 -6.12 -5.26 -4.07
N LYS A 34 -7.22 -5.20 -3.34
CA LYS A 34 -8.20 -4.13 -3.50
C LYS A 34 -7.60 -2.76 -3.26
N GLU A 35 -6.82 -2.62 -2.19
CA GLU A 35 -6.22 -1.33 -1.87
C GLU A 35 -5.15 -0.92 -2.89
N LEU A 36 -4.36 -1.87 -3.38
CA LEU A 36 -3.37 -1.57 -4.42
C LEU A 36 -4.06 -1.17 -5.72
N GLU A 37 -5.14 -1.85 -6.10
CA GLU A 37 -5.89 -1.48 -7.30
C GLU A 37 -6.51 -0.09 -7.17
N ASN A 38 -7.10 0.21 -6.01
CA ASN A 38 -7.65 1.54 -5.77
C ASN A 38 -6.57 2.62 -5.85
N ALA A 39 -5.41 2.36 -5.29
CA ALA A 39 -4.30 3.30 -5.34
C ALA A 39 -3.82 3.53 -6.77
N SER A 40 -3.83 2.47 -7.59
CA SER A 40 -3.39 2.60 -8.99
C SER A 40 -4.33 3.45 -9.83
N HIS A 41 -5.58 3.60 -9.42
CA HIS A 41 -6.56 4.42 -10.11
C HIS A 41 -6.66 5.84 -9.54
N ASN A 42 -5.86 6.16 -8.55
CA ASN A 42 -5.82 7.49 -7.94
C ASN A 42 -4.55 8.20 -8.37
N ASP A 43 -4.69 9.16 -9.28
CA ASP A 43 -3.54 9.88 -9.84
C ASP A 43 -2.78 10.72 -8.81
N GLU A 44 -3.38 11.02 -7.68
CA GLU A 44 -2.71 11.79 -6.63
C GLU A 44 -1.71 10.96 -5.83
N ILE A 45 -1.88 9.64 -5.82
CA ILE A 45 -0.97 8.76 -5.10
C ILE A 45 0.23 8.44 -5.99
N ALA A 46 1.40 8.91 -5.58
CA ALA A 46 2.65 8.69 -6.31
C ALA A 46 3.44 7.49 -5.78
N VAL A 47 3.33 7.23 -4.47
CA VAL A 47 4.10 6.17 -3.80
C VAL A 47 3.19 5.43 -2.84
N VAL A 48 3.24 4.11 -2.86
CA VAL A 48 2.55 3.26 -1.89
C VAL A 48 3.61 2.62 -0.99
N LEU A 49 3.44 2.78 0.31
CA LEU A 49 4.30 2.18 1.31
C LEU A 49 3.63 0.92 1.84
N LEU A 50 4.35 -0.18 1.85
CA LEU A 50 3.85 -1.46 2.36
C LEU A 50 4.71 -1.91 3.53
N THR A 51 4.08 -2.39 4.61
CA THR A 51 4.83 -3.02 5.67
C THR A 51 5.35 -4.39 5.20
N ASN A 52 6.41 -4.87 5.83
CA ASN A 52 7.00 -6.15 5.46
C ASN A 52 5.99 -7.30 5.53
N LYS A 53 5.11 -7.27 6.52
CA LYS A 53 4.08 -8.29 6.69
C LYS A 53 3.12 -8.33 5.48
N ILE A 54 2.74 -7.16 4.97
CA ILE A 54 1.88 -7.07 3.81
C ILE A 54 2.58 -7.63 2.57
N VAL A 55 3.85 -7.31 2.39
CA VAL A 55 4.63 -7.84 1.27
C VAL A 55 4.72 -9.36 1.35
N GLU A 56 4.97 -9.91 2.53
CA GLU A 56 5.03 -11.36 2.72
C GLU A 56 3.68 -12.02 2.42
N MET A 57 2.60 -11.42 2.88
CA MET A 57 1.25 -11.96 2.74
C MET A 57 0.82 -12.04 1.27
N ALA A 58 1.14 -11.04 0.48
CA ALA A 58 0.70 -10.93 -0.91
C ALA A 58 1.90 -10.81 -1.87
N TYR A 59 2.96 -11.54 -1.60
CA TYR A 59 4.24 -11.40 -2.29
C TYR A 59 4.13 -11.46 -3.81
N ASP A 60 3.45 -12.49 -4.32
CA ASP A 60 3.36 -12.68 -5.78
C ASP A 60 2.64 -11.52 -6.45
N TYR A 61 1.55 -11.08 -5.85
CA TYR A 61 0.78 -9.96 -6.39
C TYR A 61 1.57 -8.65 -6.35
N VAL A 62 2.23 -8.38 -5.22
CA VAL A 62 3.04 -7.17 -5.07
C VAL A 62 4.18 -7.17 -6.08
N TYR A 63 4.85 -8.29 -6.26
CA TYR A 63 5.96 -8.41 -7.19
C TYR A 63 5.50 -8.14 -8.63
N GLU A 64 4.40 -8.77 -9.06
CA GLU A 64 3.86 -8.54 -10.39
C GLU A 64 3.41 -7.09 -10.57
N PHE A 65 2.81 -6.52 -9.55
CA PHE A 65 2.39 -5.13 -9.59
C PHE A 65 3.57 -4.21 -9.84
N LYS A 66 4.69 -4.43 -9.15
CA LYS A 66 5.90 -3.63 -9.33
C LYS A 66 6.48 -3.77 -10.72
N LEU A 67 6.45 -4.97 -11.28
CA LEU A 67 7.01 -5.24 -12.60
C LEU A 67 6.18 -4.65 -13.74
N ASN A 68 4.87 -4.67 -13.60
CA ASN A 68 3.95 -4.41 -14.71
C ASN A 68 3.30 -3.04 -14.68
N ARG A 69 3.43 -2.32 -13.58
CA ARG A 69 2.78 -1.01 -13.44
C ARG A 69 3.78 0.08 -13.07
N LYS A 70 3.64 1.20 -13.76
CA LYS A 70 4.53 2.34 -13.50
C LYS A 70 4.06 3.20 -12.35
N LYS A 71 2.77 3.18 -12.07
CA LYS A 71 2.16 3.95 -10.99
C LYS A 71 1.30 3.07 -10.12
N PRO A 72 1.28 3.30 -8.85
CA PRO A 72 2.23 4.10 -8.08
C PRO A 72 3.54 3.34 -7.87
N LEU A 73 4.57 4.01 -7.43
CA LEU A 73 5.79 3.34 -6.97
C LEU A 73 5.50 2.64 -5.64
N ILE A 74 6.12 1.49 -5.43
CA ILE A 74 5.94 0.72 -4.19
C ILE A 74 7.12 0.93 -3.27
#